data_da6d9052cd3eb2d3ee5862b2b815ae7e
#
_entry.id   da6d9052cd3eb2d3ee5862b2b815ae7e
#
_cell.length_a   1.000
_cell.length_b   1.000
_cell.length_c   1.000
_cell.angle_alpha   90.00
_cell.angle_beta   90.00
_cell.angle_gamma   90.00
#
_symmetry.space_group_name_H-M   'P 1'
#
loop_
_entity.id
_entity.type
_entity.pdbx_description
1 polymer ?
#
loop_
_entity_poly.entity_id
_entity_poly.type
_entity_poly.pdbx_seq_one_letter_code
_entity_poly.pdbx_strand_id
1 'polypeptide(L)'
;MHERTIQMKVGIIGFGKTGRAVASVLLESKKTNLQWVIRQSKQLEQQSVADFLGIESDEPSHIFSKDEYSIVALLDRYPVDIIVDFSSENGLDYYAEEAARRGITIISAVSQYPEQRIQQLKQLATQTCVLHSPNITLGINFVILAAKILKNIAPETDIDVIEEHFKAKPEVSGTAKVITRELDLPEDSIKSVRAGGIVGVHEILFGFPFQTVRLKHESITREAFGNGILFAIENLKDKPKGFYNMEALLLPFFKLDDQPELQVLT
;
A
#
# COMPACT_ATOMS: atom_id res chain seq x y z
N MET A 1 22.69 23.69 -13.44
CA MET A 1 21.62 24.07 -12.50
C MET A 1 20.87 22.77 -12.17
N HIS A 2 21.00 22.25 -10.94
CA HIS A 2 20.19 21.11 -10.52
C HIS A 2 18.76 21.63 -10.34
N GLU A 3 17.83 21.21 -11.16
CA GLU A 3 16.40 21.37 -10.88
C GLU A 3 16.15 20.77 -9.49
N ARG A 4 15.76 21.58 -8.52
CA ARG A 4 15.24 21.07 -7.25
C ARG A 4 13.94 20.36 -7.57
N THR A 5 13.98 19.05 -7.66
CA THR A 5 12.77 18.23 -7.73
C THR A 5 11.93 18.58 -6.50
N ILE A 6 10.74 19.14 -6.71
CA ILE A 6 9.83 19.48 -5.61
C ILE A 6 9.41 18.15 -4.98
N GLN A 7 9.89 17.91 -3.77
CA GLN A 7 9.52 16.72 -3.00
C GLN A 7 8.08 16.84 -2.50
N MET A 8 7.29 15.79 -2.69
CA MET A 8 5.91 15.72 -2.18
C MET A 8 5.93 15.68 -0.65
N LYS A 9 5.16 16.59 -0.03
CA LYS A 9 5.00 16.64 1.42
C LYS A 9 4.02 15.58 1.89
N VAL A 10 4.42 14.76 2.86
CA VAL A 10 3.66 13.60 3.32
C VAL A 10 3.33 13.71 4.81
N GLY A 11 2.08 13.41 5.16
CA GLY A 11 1.66 13.11 6.54
C GLY A 11 1.25 11.65 6.67
N ILE A 12 1.55 11.03 7.81
CA ILE A 12 1.18 9.64 8.08
C ILE A 12 0.18 9.58 9.24
N ILE A 13 -0.95 8.89 9.03
CA ILE A 13 -1.90 8.54 10.09
C ILE A 13 -1.63 7.09 10.51
N GLY A 14 -1.32 6.90 11.80
CA GLY A 14 -0.96 5.58 12.35
C GLY A 14 0.55 5.36 12.45
N PHE A 15 1.11 5.55 13.65
CA PHE A 15 2.54 5.35 13.93
C PHE A 15 2.79 4.09 14.77
N GLY A 16 2.13 2.98 14.35
CA GLY A 16 2.37 1.62 14.84
C GLY A 16 3.60 0.96 14.18
N LYS A 17 3.72 -0.36 14.29
CA LYS A 17 4.87 -1.10 13.71
C LYS A 17 5.04 -0.86 12.21
N THR A 18 3.94 -0.87 11.45
CA THR A 18 3.97 -0.63 10.00
C THR A 18 4.21 0.84 9.67
N GLY A 19 3.50 1.76 10.34
CA GLY A 19 3.69 3.20 10.11
C GLY A 19 5.13 3.67 10.39
N ARG A 20 5.80 3.08 11.39
CA ARG A 20 7.23 3.35 11.66
C ARG A 20 8.14 2.86 10.53
N ALA A 21 7.92 1.64 10.04
CA ALA A 21 8.68 1.09 8.93
C ALA A 21 8.45 1.89 7.63
N VAL A 22 7.24 2.38 7.40
CA VAL A 22 6.94 3.28 6.27
C VAL A 22 7.63 4.63 6.45
N ALA A 23 7.56 5.22 7.64
CA ALA A 23 8.22 6.50 7.92
C ALA A 23 9.74 6.41 7.71
N SER A 24 10.40 5.29 8.11
CA SER A 24 11.84 5.11 7.87
C SER A 24 12.17 5.12 6.37
N VAL A 25 11.40 4.38 5.57
CA VAL A 25 11.61 4.33 4.12
C VAL A 25 11.40 5.70 3.46
N LEU A 26 10.37 6.46 3.88
CA LEU A 26 10.13 7.80 3.34
C LEU A 26 11.28 8.75 3.68
N LEU A 27 11.76 8.78 4.92
CA LEU A 27 12.89 9.60 5.35
C LEU A 27 14.19 9.26 4.61
N GLU A 28 14.49 7.96 4.44
CA GLU A 28 15.70 7.48 3.76
C GLU A 28 15.67 7.71 2.25
N SER A 29 14.48 7.72 1.63
CA SER A 29 14.31 7.77 0.17
C SER A 29 14.73 9.10 -0.44
N LYS A 30 14.63 10.21 0.30
CA LYS A 30 14.83 11.59 -0.19
C LYS A 30 13.95 11.98 -1.39
N LYS A 31 12.91 11.18 -1.70
CA LYS A 31 11.95 11.44 -2.78
C LYS A 31 10.73 12.21 -2.29
N THR A 32 10.46 12.11 -1.00
CA THR A 32 9.34 12.75 -0.29
C THR A 32 9.89 13.62 0.83
N ASN A 33 9.03 14.43 1.44
CA ASN A 33 9.34 15.21 2.62
C ASN A 33 8.29 14.91 3.70
N LEU A 34 8.67 14.12 4.73
CA LEU A 34 7.80 13.75 5.82
C LEU A 34 7.59 14.93 6.76
N GLN A 35 6.38 15.46 6.84
CA GLN A 35 6.04 16.59 7.68
C GLN A 35 5.68 16.16 9.10
N TRP A 36 4.88 15.13 9.22
CA TRP A 36 4.37 14.66 10.50
C TRP A 36 3.85 13.23 10.44
N VAL A 37 3.76 12.62 11.62
CA VAL A 37 3.02 11.38 11.84
C VAL A 37 2.01 11.56 12.97
N ILE A 38 0.83 10.96 12.85
CA ILE A 38 -0.21 10.96 13.88
C ILE A 38 -0.30 9.61 14.54
N ARG A 39 -0.41 9.63 15.87
CA ARG A 39 -0.70 8.46 16.69
C ARG A 39 -1.87 8.74 17.64
N GLN A 40 -2.43 7.67 18.24
CA GLN A 40 -3.52 7.79 19.20
C GLN A 40 -3.05 8.40 20.52
N SER A 41 -1.94 7.92 21.07
CA SER A 41 -1.49 8.31 22.42
C SER A 41 -0.57 9.53 22.41
N LYS A 42 -0.55 10.26 23.54
CA LYS A 42 0.30 11.43 23.78
C LYS A 42 1.80 11.11 23.97
N GLN A 43 2.18 9.84 24.06
CA GLN A 43 3.60 9.47 24.15
C GLN A 43 4.34 9.95 22.90
N LEU A 44 5.58 10.41 23.09
CA LEU A 44 6.45 10.91 22.01
C LEU A 44 5.96 12.21 21.35
N GLU A 45 5.04 12.94 21.99
CA GLU A 45 4.48 14.18 21.44
C GLU A 45 5.58 15.18 21.10
N GLN A 46 5.49 15.78 19.91
CA GLN A 46 6.43 16.74 19.33
C GLN A 46 7.89 16.26 19.16
N GLN A 47 8.18 14.99 19.41
CA GLN A 47 9.50 14.44 19.09
C GLN A 47 9.68 14.33 17.57
N SER A 48 10.92 14.43 17.13
CA SER A 48 11.26 14.14 15.74
C SER A 48 11.07 12.65 15.42
N VAL A 49 10.42 12.34 14.31
CA VAL A 49 10.29 10.96 13.80
C VAL A 49 11.67 10.40 13.46
N ALA A 50 12.52 11.23 12.84
CA ALA A 50 13.87 10.85 12.45
C ALA A 50 14.73 10.47 13.67
N ASP A 51 14.74 11.32 14.70
CA ASP A 51 15.47 11.04 15.95
C ASP A 51 14.93 9.76 16.62
N PHE A 52 13.61 9.62 16.69
CA PHE A 52 12.97 8.43 17.28
C PHE A 52 13.34 7.13 16.56
N LEU A 53 13.50 7.19 15.23
CA LEU A 53 13.87 6.03 14.41
C LEU A 53 15.40 5.85 14.28
N GLY A 54 16.20 6.79 14.78
CA GLY A 54 17.67 6.78 14.65
C GLY A 54 18.14 7.04 13.23
N ILE A 55 17.39 7.86 12.47
CA ILE A 55 17.67 8.20 11.07
C ILE A 55 18.17 9.65 11.02
N GLU A 56 19.27 9.88 10.33
CA GLU A 56 19.77 11.23 10.09
C GLU A 56 18.97 11.91 8.97
N SER A 57 18.20 12.96 9.34
CA SER A 57 17.33 13.70 8.41
C SER A 57 17.08 15.12 8.90
N ASP A 58 17.05 16.07 7.96
CA ASP A 58 16.68 17.48 8.20
C ASP A 58 15.17 17.74 8.01
N GLU A 59 14.36 16.69 7.80
CA GLU A 59 12.92 16.83 7.61
C GLU A 59 12.21 17.20 8.91
N PRO A 60 11.13 18.00 8.87
CA PRO A 60 10.37 18.39 10.06
C PRO A 60 9.87 17.21 10.88
N SER A 61 9.27 16.26 10.23
CA SER A 61 8.86 14.92 10.69
C SER A 61 8.48 14.82 12.19
N HIS A 62 7.52 15.64 12.64
CA HIS A 62 7.09 15.62 14.05
C HIS A 62 6.06 14.53 14.33
N ILE A 63 6.09 13.99 15.56
CA ILE A 63 5.09 13.05 16.06
C ILE A 63 4.00 13.86 16.79
N PHE A 64 2.74 13.69 16.39
CA PHE A 64 1.59 14.33 17.04
C PHE A 64 0.56 13.31 17.51
N SER A 65 -0.19 13.68 18.56
CA SER A 65 -1.35 12.92 19.04
C SER A 65 -2.65 13.47 18.45
N LYS A 66 -3.53 12.58 17.98
CA LYS A 66 -4.85 12.98 17.53
C LYS A 66 -5.74 13.56 18.63
N ASP A 67 -5.43 13.27 19.89
CA ASP A 67 -6.19 13.79 21.03
C ASP A 67 -5.80 15.25 21.38
N GLU A 68 -4.64 15.72 20.91
CA GLU A 68 -4.15 17.08 21.19
C GLU A 68 -4.30 18.03 19.98
N TYR A 69 -4.27 17.51 18.77
CA TYR A 69 -4.32 18.32 17.55
C TYR A 69 -5.50 17.94 16.69
N SER A 70 -6.30 18.93 16.27
CA SER A 70 -7.24 18.73 15.19
C SER A 70 -6.51 18.67 13.86
N ILE A 71 -7.03 17.92 12.91
CA ILE A 71 -6.43 17.84 11.57
C ILE A 71 -6.38 19.20 10.88
N VAL A 72 -7.37 20.06 11.11
CA VAL A 72 -7.42 21.43 10.56
C VAL A 72 -6.21 22.23 11.01
N ALA A 73 -5.98 22.31 12.34
CA ALA A 73 -4.85 23.05 12.91
C ALA A 73 -3.49 22.47 12.46
N LEU A 74 -3.42 21.15 12.32
CA LEU A 74 -2.20 20.48 11.87
C LEU A 74 -1.91 20.82 10.40
N LEU A 75 -2.87 20.75 9.52
CA LEU A 75 -2.72 21.06 8.10
C LEU A 75 -2.49 22.56 7.83
N ASP A 76 -2.97 23.44 8.70
CA ASP A 76 -2.69 24.87 8.61
C ASP A 76 -1.23 25.18 8.96
N ARG A 77 -0.69 24.47 9.95
CA ARG A 77 0.70 24.67 10.40
C ARG A 77 1.72 23.89 9.60
N TYR A 78 1.39 22.67 9.22
CA TYR A 78 2.25 21.72 8.51
C TYR A 78 1.49 21.13 7.31
N PRO A 79 1.32 21.91 6.23
CA PRO A 79 0.59 21.45 5.05
C PRO A 79 1.28 20.27 4.37
N VAL A 80 0.47 19.35 3.84
CA VAL A 80 0.93 18.18 3.09
C VAL A 80 0.19 18.08 1.76
N ASP A 81 0.83 17.41 0.81
CA ASP A 81 0.25 17.08 -0.50
C ASP A 81 -0.47 15.73 -0.45
N ILE A 82 -0.01 14.85 0.44
CA ILE A 82 -0.47 13.47 0.57
C ILE A 82 -0.62 13.09 2.03
N ILE A 83 -1.72 12.40 2.36
CA ILE A 83 -1.91 11.69 3.63
C ILE A 83 -1.88 10.18 3.37
N VAL A 84 -1.02 9.47 4.11
CA VAL A 84 -0.90 8.02 4.09
C VAL A 84 -1.48 7.43 5.36
N ASP A 85 -2.44 6.51 5.25
CA ASP A 85 -3.16 5.96 6.40
C ASP A 85 -2.84 4.47 6.63
N PHE A 86 -2.20 4.19 7.79
CA PHE A 86 -1.94 2.87 8.35
C PHE A 86 -2.59 2.70 9.73
N SER A 87 -3.67 3.40 10.01
CA SER A 87 -4.29 3.42 11.34
C SER A 87 -5.29 2.27 11.55
N SER A 88 -6.55 2.55 11.45
CA SER A 88 -7.66 1.61 11.64
C SER A 88 -8.89 2.04 10.85
N GLU A 89 -9.96 1.26 10.90
CA GLU A 89 -11.23 1.56 10.21
C GLU A 89 -11.82 2.93 10.59
N ASN A 90 -11.53 3.43 11.79
CA ASN A 90 -12.01 4.72 12.30
C ASN A 90 -11.03 5.88 12.03
N GLY A 91 -9.90 5.60 11.40
CA GLY A 91 -8.91 6.65 11.07
C GLY A 91 -9.46 7.73 10.16
N LEU A 92 -10.30 7.36 9.20
CA LEU A 92 -10.92 8.28 8.24
C LEU A 92 -11.69 9.42 8.92
N ASP A 93 -12.33 9.17 10.06
CA ASP A 93 -13.15 10.17 10.78
C ASP A 93 -12.31 11.36 11.26
N TYR A 94 -11.02 11.18 11.42
CA TYR A 94 -10.12 12.24 11.87
C TYR A 94 -9.69 13.19 10.77
N TYR A 95 -9.47 12.70 9.53
CA TYR A 95 -8.76 13.50 8.53
C TYR A 95 -9.45 13.57 7.15
N ALA A 96 -10.27 12.58 6.80
CA ALA A 96 -10.59 12.32 5.40
C ALA A 96 -11.39 13.44 4.73
N GLU A 97 -12.39 14.00 5.42
CA GLU A 97 -13.22 15.10 4.94
C GLU A 97 -12.39 16.36 4.67
N GLU A 98 -11.53 16.72 5.63
CA GLU A 98 -10.69 17.91 5.51
C GLU A 98 -9.61 17.74 4.44
N ALA A 99 -9.04 16.54 4.32
CA ALA A 99 -8.10 16.20 3.26
C ALA A 99 -8.75 16.37 1.87
N ALA A 100 -9.94 15.80 1.68
CA ALA A 100 -10.67 15.91 0.42
C ALA A 100 -11.03 17.37 0.09
N ARG A 101 -11.50 18.13 1.07
CA ARG A 101 -11.83 19.56 0.93
C ARG A 101 -10.63 20.39 0.47
N ARG A 102 -9.41 20.04 0.92
CA ARG A 102 -8.16 20.71 0.53
C ARG A 102 -7.53 20.14 -0.74
N GLY A 103 -8.11 19.11 -1.34
CA GLY A 103 -7.55 18.43 -2.52
C GLY A 103 -6.29 17.62 -2.21
N ILE A 104 -6.07 17.25 -0.94
CA ILE A 104 -4.93 16.43 -0.50
C ILE A 104 -5.17 14.99 -0.96
N THR A 105 -4.20 14.38 -1.60
CA THR A 105 -4.25 12.97 -2.01
C THR A 105 -4.30 12.05 -0.78
N ILE A 106 -5.19 11.07 -0.81
CA ILE A 106 -5.36 10.08 0.26
C ILE A 106 -4.83 8.73 -0.24
N ILE A 107 -3.89 8.13 0.50
CA ILE A 107 -3.42 6.75 0.28
C ILE A 107 -3.79 5.95 1.53
N SER A 108 -4.84 5.14 1.46
CA SER A 108 -5.24 4.28 2.58
C SER A 108 -4.76 2.85 2.38
N ALA A 109 -3.95 2.36 3.32
CA ALA A 109 -3.46 0.99 3.40
C ALA A 109 -4.09 0.21 4.57
N VAL A 110 -5.23 0.65 5.08
CA VAL A 110 -6.00 -0.06 6.11
C VAL A 110 -6.56 -1.34 5.51
N SER A 111 -6.17 -2.49 6.09
CA SER A 111 -6.43 -3.81 5.50
C SER A 111 -7.87 -4.31 5.66
N GLN A 112 -8.59 -3.78 6.62
CA GLN A 112 -9.94 -4.24 6.95
C GLN A 112 -10.89 -3.05 7.08
N TYR A 113 -11.48 -2.66 5.95
CA TYR A 113 -12.59 -1.72 5.94
C TYR A 113 -13.91 -2.46 5.71
N PRO A 114 -14.96 -2.14 6.49
CA PRO A 114 -16.32 -2.50 6.13
C PRO A 114 -16.73 -1.76 4.85
N GLU A 115 -17.67 -2.32 4.10
CA GLU A 115 -18.13 -1.76 2.81
C GLU A 115 -18.50 -0.27 2.92
N GLN A 116 -19.06 0.13 4.03
CA GLN A 116 -19.42 1.53 4.31
C GLN A 116 -18.21 2.47 4.20
N ARG A 117 -17.03 2.06 4.70
CA ARG A 117 -15.80 2.86 4.62
C ARG A 117 -15.26 2.91 3.19
N ILE A 118 -15.39 1.82 2.45
CA ILE A 118 -15.04 1.81 1.01
C ILE A 118 -15.93 2.79 0.23
N GLN A 119 -17.24 2.82 0.52
CA GLN A 119 -18.15 3.79 -0.11
C GLN A 119 -17.80 5.23 0.28
N GLN A 120 -17.42 5.49 1.54
CA GLN A 120 -16.93 6.80 1.98
C GLN A 120 -15.69 7.22 1.17
N LEU A 121 -14.70 6.35 1.01
CA LEU A 121 -13.51 6.63 0.20
C LEU A 121 -13.87 6.94 -1.27
N LYS A 122 -14.82 6.19 -1.86
CA LYS A 122 -15.33 6.47 -3.22
C LYS A 122 -16.02 7.82 -3.32
N GLN A 123 -16.75 8.25 -2.29
CA GLN A 123 -17.36 9.59 -2.23
C GLN A 123 -16.28 10.68 -2.16
N LEU A 124 -15.27 10.54 -1.29
CA LEU A 124 -14.16 11.47 -1.19
C LEU A 124 -13.38 11.59 -2.50
N ALA A 125 -13.31 10.50 -3.27
CA ALA A 125 -12.65 10.47 -4.58
C ALA A 125 -13.30 11.36 -5.65
N THR A 126 -14.50 11.87 -5.41
CA THR A 126 -15.11 12.91 -6.27
C THR A 126 -14.46 14.30 -6.08
N GLN A 127 -13.76 14.49 -4.97
CA GLN A 127 -13.14 15.76 -4.59
C GLN A 127 -11.62 15.73 -4.71
N THR A 128 -10.99 14.60 -4.42
CA THR A 128 -9.54 14.42 -4.45
C THR A 128 -9.11 13.09 -5.07
N CYS A 129 -7.80 12.87 -5.19
CA CYS A 129 -7.24 11.58 -5.59
C CYS A 129 -7.20 10.65 -4.37
N VAL A 130 -7.81 9.47 -4.48
CA VAL A 130 -7.87 8.47 -3.40
C VAL A 130 -7.36 7.14 -3.91
N LEU A 131 -6.33 6.58 -3.27
CA LEU A 131 -5.91 5.22 -3.47
C LEU A 131 -6.26 4.38 -2.24
N HIS A 132 -6.91 3.24 -2.44
CA HIS A 132 -7.07 2.24 -1.40
C HIS A 132 -6.46 0.91 -1.82
N SER A 133 -5.60 0.37 -0.96
CA SER A 133 -5.02 -0.96 -1.12
C SER A 133 -4.87 -1.65 0.23
N PRO A 134 -5.63 -2.74 0.49
CA PRO A 134 -5.52 -3.52 1.73
C PRO A 134 -4.13 -4.12 1.95
N ASN A 135 -3.37 -4.32 0.89
CA ASN A 135 -1.95 -4.64 0.91
C ASN A 135 -1.23 -3.76 -0.11
N ILE A 136 -0.46 -2.78 0.39
CA ILE A 136 0.20 -1.77 -0.45
C ILE A 136 1.58 -2.23 -0.97
N THR A 137 2.07 -3.42 -0.60
CA THR A 137 3.39 -3.87 -1.07
C THR A 137 3.39 -4.09 -2.58
N LEU A 138 4.41 -3.58 -3.26
CA LEU A 138 4.50 -3.64 -4.71
C LEU A 138 4.51 -5.08 -5.23
N GLY A 139 5.34 -5.95 -4.62
CA GLY A 139 5.56 -7.31 -5.10
C GLY A 139 4.30 -8.18 -5.07
N ILE A 140 3.47 -8.11 -4.02
CA ILE A 140 2.25 -8.93 -3.96
C ILE A 140 1.21 -8.45 -4.99
N ASN A 141 1.09 -7.14 -5.21
CA ASN A 141 0.16 -6.63 -6.22
C ASN A 141 0.60 -7.00 -7.64
N PHE A 142 1.94 -7.00 -7.90
CA PHE A 142 2.48 -7.54 -9.15
C PHE A 142 2.11 -9.02 -9.34
N VAL A 143 2.30 -9.85 -8.30
CA VAL A 143 1.98 -11.30 -8.36
C VAL A 143 0.50 -11.53 -8.61
N ILE A 144 -0.39 -10.78 -7.96
CA ILE A 144 -1.84 -10.86 -8.18
C ILE A 144 -2.19 -10.51 -9.64
N LEU A 145 -1.65 -9.41 -10.16
CA LEU A 145 -1.92 -8.99 -11.54
C LEU A 145 -1.38 -10.01 -12.55
N ALA A 146 -0.17 -10.52 -12.35
CA ALA A 146 0.42 -11.56 -13.19
C ALA A 146 -0.41 -12.86 -13.16
N ALA A 147 -0.92 -13.23 -11.98
CA ALA A 147 -1.80 -14.40 -11.85
C ALA A 147 -3.15 -14.22 -12.59
N LYS A 148 -3.75 -13.04 -12.54
CA LYS A 148 -4.96 -12.71 -13.29
C LYS A 148 -4.72 -12.86 -14.81
N ILE A 149 -3.58 -12.36 -15.29
CA ILE A 149 -3.19 -12.50 -16.70
C ILE A 149 -3.01 -13.97 -17.07
N LEU A 150 -2.28 -14.74 -16.23
CA LEU A 150 -2.06 -16.16 -16.50
C LEU A 150 -3.37 -16.98 -16.49
N LYS A 151 -4.28 -16.68 -15.54
CA LYS A 151 -5.61 -17.28 -15.51
C LYS A 151 -6.42 -16.98 -16.78
N ASN A 152 -6.33 -15.76 -17.31
CA ASN A 152 -7.00 -15.39 -18.56
C ASN A 152 -6.42 -16.13 -19.78
N ILE A 153 -5.10 -16.40 -19.78
CA ILE A 153 -4.43 -17.17 -20.84
C ILE A 153 -4.83 -18.65 -20.76
N ALA A 154 -4.99 -19.20 -19.55
CA ALA A 154 -5.25 -20.61 -19.31
C ALA A 154 -6.36 -20.81 -18.25
N PRO A 155 -7.62 -20.55 -18.59
CA PRO A 155 -8.72 -20.53 -17.64
C PRO A 155 -9.06 -21.89 -17.01
N GLU A 156 -8.72 -22.99 -17.68
CA GLU A 156 -8.98 -24.35 -17.22
C GLU A 156 -7.86 -24.94 -16.33
N THR A 157 -6.89 -24.11 -15.91
CA THR A 157 -5.77 -24.56 -15.10
C THR A 157 -6.18 -24.68 -13.64
N ASP A 158 -5.77 -25.77 -12.96
CA ASP A 158 -5.92 -25.89 -11.52
C ASP A 158 -5.07 -24.83 -10.81
N ILE A 159 -5.67 -24.13 -9.85
CA ILE A 159 -5.00 -23.06 -9.13
C ILE A 159 -5.15 -23.25 -7.62
N ASP A 160 -4.03 -23.33 -6.90
CA ASP A 160 -3.99 -23.31 -5.45
C ASP A 160 -3.21 -22.08 -4.94
N VAL A 161 -3.58 -21.58 -3.77
CA VAL A 161 -2.89 -20.49 -3.08
C VAL A 161 -2.22 -21.03 -1.82
N ILE A 162 -0.89 -20.93 -1.73
CA ILE A 162 -0.13 -21.37 -0.56
C ILE A 162 0.29 -20.13 0.22
N GLU A 163 -0.04 -20.08 1.51
CA GLU A 163 0.40 -19.00 2.39
C GLU A 163 1.19 -19.54 3.59
N GLU A 164 2.28 -18.88 3.92
CA GLU A 164 3.16 -19.28 5.02
C GLU A 164 3.36 -18.10 5.98
N HIS A 165 3.13 -18.33 7.26
CA HIS A 165 3.30 -17.32 8.30
C HIS A 165 3.87 -17.91 9.59
N PHE A 166 4.23 -17.02 10.53
CA PHE A 166 4.74 -17.41 11.84
C PHE A 166 3.77 -18.33 12.58
N LYS A 167 4.34 -19.24 13.41
CA LYS A 167 3.61 -20.33 14.05
C LYS A 167 2.38 -19.90 14.82
N ALA A 168 2.43 -18.73 15.48
CA ALA A 168 1.34 -18.24 16.34
C ALA A 168 0.26 -17.43 15.60
N LYS A 169 0.31 -17.32 14.26
CA LYS A 169 -0.74 -16.64 13.49
C LYS A 169 -2.04 -17.47 13.53
N PRO A 170 -3.13 -16.95 14.13
CA PRO A 170 -4.33 -17.76 14.36
C PRO A 170 -5.16 -17.99 13.08
N GLU A 171 -5.20 -17.00 12.18
CA GLU A 171 -6.13 -17.00 11.06
C GLU A 171 -5.40 -17.12 9.71
N VAL A 172 -6.16 -17.57 8.70
CA VAL A 172 -5.75 -17.50 7.30
C VAL A 172 -5.40 -16.08 6.92
N SER A 173 -4.35 -15.92 6.11
CA SER A 173 -3.88 -14.62 5.65
C SER A 173 -4.98 -13.84 4.92
N GLY A 174 -5.19 -12.58 5.34
CA GLY A 174 -6.06 -11.66 4.61
C GLY A 174 -5.63 -11.47 3.15
N THR A 175 -4.32 -11.48 2.89
CA THR A 175 -3.77 -11.41 1.53
C THR A 175 -4.13 -12.64 0.71
N ALA A 176 -4.07 -13.85 1.30
CA ALA A 176 -4.49 -15.08 0.60
C ALA A 176 -5.99 -15.03 0.23
N LYS A 177 -6.84 -14.54 1.15
CA LYS A 177 -8.26 -14.32 0.85
C LYS A 177 -8.50 -13.28 -0.26
N VAL A 178 -7.66 -12.24 -0.32
CA VAL A 178 -7.71 -11.28 -1.44
C VAL A 178 -7.33 -11.97 -2.76
N ILE A 179 -6.25 -12.76 -2.76
CA ILE A 179 -5.80 -13.50 -3.95
C ILE A 179 -6.92 -14.42 -4.47
N THR A 180 -7.53 -15.23 -3.60
CA THR A 180 -8.61 -16.15 -4.02
C THR A 180 -9.80 -15.40 -4.58
N ARG A 181 -10.22 -14.30 -3.94
CA ARG A 181 -11.31 -13.46 -4.45
C ARG A 181 -10.97 -12.83 -5.81
N GLU A 182 -9.76 -12.30 -5.98
CA GLU A 182 -9.32 -11.66 -7.23
C GLU A 182 -9.16 -12.67 -8.39
N LEU A 183 -8.99 -13.95 -8.06
CA LEU A 183 -8.88 -15.03 -9.01
C LEU A 183 -10.18 -15.88 -9.11
N ASP A 184 -11.28 -15.46 -8.49
CA ASP A 184 -12.54 -16.20 -8.42
C ASP A 184 -12.32 -17.67 -8.05
N LEU A 185 -11.55 -17.91 -6.98
CA LEU A 185 -11.27 -19.25 -6.45
C LEU A 185 -12.06 -19.48 -5.18
N PRO A 186 -12.44 -20.73 -4.87
CA PRO A 186 -13.06 -21.08 -3.61
C PRO A 186 -12.05 -20.96 -2.44
N GLU A 187 -12.54 -20.75 -1.21
CA GLU A 187 -11.66 -20.56 -0.04
C GLU A 187 -10.83 -21.82 0.30
N ASP A 188 -11.27 -23.01 -0.04
CA ASP A 188 -10.55 -24.27 0.16
C ASP A 188 -9.32 -24.42 -0.76
N SER A 189 -9.17 -23.57 -1.78
CA SER A 189 -7.94 -23.44 -2.57
C SER A 189 -6.77 -22.87 -1.73
N ILE A 190 -7.01 -22.33 -0.51
CA ILE A 190 -5.96 -21.80 0.34
C ILE A 190 -5.33 -22.92 1.18
N LYS A 191 -4.01 -23.10 1.05
CA LYS A 191 -3.19 -24.01 1.86
C LYS A 191 -2.32 -23.18 2.80
N SER A 192 -2.53 -23.34 4.10
CA SER A 192 -1.83 -22.54 5.14
C SER A 192 -0.71 -23.33 5.79
N VAL A 193 0.49 -22.75 5.84
CA VAL A 193 1.64 -23.25 6.61
C VAL A 193 1.92 -22.31 7.78
N ARG A 194 2.16 -22.86 8.97
CA ARG A 194 2.52 -22.15 10.20
C ARG A 194 3.84 -22.66 10.74
N ALA A 195 4.92 -21.87 10.58
CA ALA A 195 6.25 -22.27 10.98
C ALA A 195 7.11 -21.10 11.44
N GLY A 196 7.89 -21.31 12.50
CA GLY A 196 8.91 -20.36 12.95
C GLY A 196 8.44 -18.93 13.08
N GLY A 197 9.24 -18.03 12.54
CA GLY A 197 9.00 -16.58 12.51
C GLY A 197 8.73 -16.02 11.10
N ILE A 198 8.24 -16.81 10.16
CA ILE A 198 7.94 -16.40 8.79
C ILE A 198 7.05 -15.15 8.82
N VAL A 199 7.49 -14.08 8.19
CA VAL A 199 6.76 -12.80 8.18
C VAL A 199 5.51 -12.89 7.32
N GLY A 200 5.62 -13.46 6.12
CA GLY A 200 4.52 -13.72 5.22
C GLY A 200 5.00 -14.11 3.82
N VAL A 201 4.60 -15.28 3.39
CA VAL A 201 4.82 -15.80 2.03
C VAL A 201 3.48 -16.06 1.40
N HIS A 202 3.34 -15.74 0.13
CA HIS A 202 2.17 -16.06 -0.68
C HIS A 202 2.65 -16.59 -2.03
N GLU A 203 2.20 -17.78 -2.38
CA GLU A 203 2.49 -18.43 -3.65
C GLU A 203 1.18 -18.80 -4.33
N ILE A 204 1.10 -18.55 -5.62
CA ILE A 204 0.00 -18.97 -6.48
C ILE A 204 0.55 -20.04 -7.40
N LEU A 205 0.07 -21.25 -7.23
CA LEU A 205 0.45 -22.42 -8.01
C LEU A 205 -0.56 -22.66 -9.12
N PHE A 206 -0.08 -22.68 -10.36
CA PHE A 206 -0.85 -23.09 -11.53
C PHE A 206 -0.38 -24.48 -11.98
N GLY A 207 -1.29 -25.45 -11.96
CA GLY A 207 -1.05 -26.85 -12.34
C GLY A 207 -1.53 -27.12 -13.77
N PHE A 208 -0.62 -27.09 -14.72
CA PHE A 208 -0.90 -27.47 -16.12
C PHE A 208 -0.60 -28.96 -16.34
N PRO A 209 -1.14 -29.58 -17.37
CA PRO A 209 -0.63 -30.85 -17.85
C PRO A 209 0.87 -30.72 -18.18
N PHE A 210 1.70 -31.59 -17.57
CA PHE A 210 3.15 -31.69 -17.80
C PHE A 210 4.01 -30.51 -17.35
N GLN A 211 3.46 -29.47 -16.73
CA GLN A 211 4.21 -28.33 -16.17
C GLN A 211 3.47 -27.66 -15.02
N THR A 212 4.18 -26.89 -14.24
CA THR A 212 3.61 -25.99 -13.22
C THR A 212 4.21 -24.59 -13.35
N VAL A 213 3.42 -23.58 -13.03
CA VAL A 213 3.92 -22.21 -12.85
C VAL A 213 3.68 -21.79 -11.40
N ARG A 214 4.68 -21.17 -10.78
CA ARG A 214 4.60 -20.66 -9.40
C ARG A 214 4.92 -19.17 -9.39
N LEU A 215 3.97 -18.38 -8.94
CA LEU A 215 4.16 -16.95 -8.71
C LEU A 215 4.26 -16.73 -7.19
N LYS A 216 5.47 -16.40 -6.71
CA LYS A 216 5.75 -16.31 -5.28
C LYS A 216 6.17 -14.90 -4.88
N HIS A 217 5.63 -14.43 -3.76
CA HIS A 217 6.04 -13.23 -3.05
C HIS A 217 6.35 -13.55 -1.60
N GLU A 218 7.44 -12.99 -1.10
CA GLU A 218 7.85 -13.12 0.30
C GLU A 218 8.12 -11.73 0.88
N SER A 219 7.46 -11.42 1.99
CA SER A 219 7.74 -10.21 2.77
C SER A 219 8.89 -10.48 3.73
N ILE A 220 10.04 -9.87 3.51
CA ILE A 220 11.22 -10.02 4.38
C ILE A 220 11.05 -9.14 5.61
N THR A 221 10.69 -7.87 5.40
CA THR A 221 10.47 -6.89 6.47
C THR A 221 9.27 -5.97 6.16
N ARG A 222 8.86 -5.14 7.13
CA ARG A 222 7.74 -4.20 6.96
C ARG A 222 8.08 -3.00 6.10
N GLU A 223 9.33 -2.71 5.87
CA GLU A 223 9.82 -1.65 4.98
C GLU A 223 9.32 -1.85 3.53
N ALA A 224 8.96 -3.07 3.15
CA ALA A 224 8.30 -3.36 1.87
C ALA A 224 7.01 -2.55 1.66
N PHE A 225 6.27 -2.21 2.72
CA PHE A 225 5.11 -1.31 2.64
C PHE A 225 5.53 0.11 2.26
N GLY A 226 6.67 0.60 2.77
CA GLY A 226 7.24 1.91 2.42
C GLY A 226 7.57 2.00 0.94
N ASN A 227 8.15 0.96 0.35
CA ASN A 227 8.42 0.90 -1.09
C ASN A 227 7.13 0.97 -1.91
N GLY A 228 6.06 0.31 -1.47
CA GLY A 228 4.75 0.39 -2.11
C GLY A 228 4.15 1.80 -2.03
N ILE A 229 4.32 2.49 -0.90
CA ILE A 229 3.90 3.88 -0.75
C ILE A 229 4.69 4.81 -1.68
N LEU A 230 6.01 4.67 -1.77
CA LEU A 230 6.82 5.47 -2.69
C LEU A 230 6.37 5.27 -4.14
N PHE A 231 6.14 4.03 -4.55
CA PHE A 231 5.60 3.72 -5.88
C PHE A 231 4.24 4.38 -6.09
N ALA A 232 3.34 4.30 -5.10
CA ALA A 232 2.02 4.90 -5.19
C ALA A 232 2.11 6.43 -5.32
N ILE A 233 2.94 7.09 -4.52
CA ILE A 233 3.16 8.54 -4.55
C ILE A 233 3.65 8.97 -5.96
N GLU A 234 4.66 8.30 -6.50
CA GLU A 234 5.21 8.60 -7.82
C GLU A 234 4.18 8.46 -8.95
N ASN A 235 3.31 7.46 -8.86
CA ASN A 235 2.32 7.16 -9.90
C ASN A 235 0.96 7.84 -9.71
N LEU A 236 0.73 8.49 -8.57
CA LEU A 236 -0.48 9.30 -8.32
C LEU A 236 -0.27 10.78 -8.60
N LYS A 237 0.97 11.26 -8.65
CA LYS A 237 1.34 12.67 -8.72
C LYS A 237 0.55 13.46 -9.77
N ASP A 238 0.37 12.88 -10.96
CA ASP A 238 -0.29 13.53 -12.10
C ASP A 238 -1.68 12.92 -12.39
N LYS A 239 -2.21 12.10 -11.47
CA LYS A 239 -3.53 11.51 -11.63
C LYS A 239 -4.64 12.53 -11.26
N PRO A 240 -5.72 12.58 -12.03
CA PRO A 240 -6.88 13.38 -11.67
C PRO A 240 -7.53 12.84 -10.39
N LYS A 241 -8.43 13.63 -9.80
CA LYS A 241 -9.32 13.13 -8.75
C LYS A 241 -10.01 11.85 -9.21
N GLY A 242 -10.16 10.90 -8.30
CA GLY A 242 -10.73 9.59 -8.62
C GLY A 242 -10.33 8.53 -7.59
N PHE A 243 -10.97 7.37 -7.68
CA PHE A 243 -10.69 6.23 -6.81
C PHE A 243 -9.78 5.23 -7.54
N TYR A 244 -8.64 4.94 -6.95
CA TYR A 244 -7.59 4.09 -7.50
C TYR A 244 -7.29 2.91 -6.58
N ASN A 245 -6.73 1.85 -7.15
CA ASN A 245 -6.10 0.73 -6.46
C ASN A 245 -4.70 0.46 -7.03
N MET A 246 -3.94 -0.43 -6.43
CA MET A 246 -2.59 -0.75 -6.90
C MET A 246 -2.58 -1.38 -8.30
N GLU A 247 -3.61 -2.14 -8.66
CA GLU A 247 -3.74 -2.73 -10.01
C GLU A 247 -3.78 -1.63 -11.07
N ALA A 248 -4.60 -0.58 -10.87
CA ALA A 248 -4.71 0.55 -11.80
C ALA A 248 -3.38 1.31 -11.98
N LEU A 249 -2.52 1.32 -10.96
CA LEU A 249 -1.20 1.92 -11.04
C LEU A 249 -0.18 1.01 -11.72
N LEU A 250 -0.30 -0.31 -11.56
CA LEU A 250 0.64 -1.28 -12.12
C LEU A 250 0.34 -1.64 -13.58
N LEU A 251 -0.93 -1.63 -13.97
CA LEU A 251 -1.36 -2.09 -15.28
C LEU A 251 -0.61 -1.43 -16.47
N PRO A 252 -0.28 -0.13 -16.45
CA PRO A 252 0.51 0.50 -17.51
C PRO A 252 1.87 -0.16 -17.75
N PHE A 253 2.52 -0.70 -16.69
CA PHE A 253 3.84 -1.33 -16.78
C PHE A 253 3.81 -2.76 -17.36
N PHE A 254 2.64 -3.34 -17.55
CA PHE A 254 2.48 -4.62 -18.24
C PHE A 254 2.38 -4.47 -19.77
N LYS A 255 2.31 -3.24 -20.28
CA LYS A 255 2.49 -2.99 -21.70
C LYS A 255 3.98 -2.94 -21.98
N LEU A 256 4.45 -3.84 -22.83
CA LEU A 256 5.80 -3.76 -23.36
C LEU A 256 5.77 -2.69 -24.46
N ASP A 257 6.38 -1.54 -24.16
CA ASP A 257 6.57 -0.49 -25.18
C ASP A 257 7.47 -1.05 -26.29
N ASP A 258 7.13 -0.76 -27.54
CA ASP A 258 7.85 -1.16 -28.75
C ASP A 258 8.04 -2.69 -28.91
N GLN A 259 6.94 -3.41 -29.08
CA GLN A 259 7.03 -4.68 -29.80
C GLN A 259 7.49 -4.35 -31.25
N PRO A 260 8.70 -4.78 -31.68
CA PRO A 260 8.94 -4.80 -33.10
C PRO A 260 7.82 -5.59 -33.73
N GLU A 261 7.20 -5.09 -34.80
CA GLU A 261 6.16 -5.80 -35.52
C GLU A 261 6.58 -7.27 -35.62
N LEU A 262 5.77 -8.17 -35.06
CA LEU A 262 5.99 -9.60 -35.18
C LEU A 262 6.05 -9.89 -36.69
N GLN A 263 7.26 -9.96 -37.24
CA GLN A 263 7.43 -10.49 -38.60
C GLN A 263 6.98 -11.92 -38.54
N VAL A 264 5.78 -12.15 -39.04
CA VAL A 264 5.31 -13.51 -39.34
C VAL A 264 6.26 -14.06 -40.37
N LEU A 265 7.22 -14.87 -39.94
CA LEU A 265 8.05 -15.67 -40.83
C LEU A 265 7.10 -16.67 -41.50
N THR A 266 6.67 -16.35 -42.73
CA THR A 266 5.93 -17.23 -43.65
C THR A 266 6.87 -18.30 -44.18
#